data_3d3c87db0e66e1188711187530b049e5
#
_entry.id   3d3c87db0e66e1188711187530b049e5
#
_cell.length_a   1.000
_cell.length_b   1.000
_cell.length_c   1.000
_cell.angle_alpha   90.00
_cell.angle_beta   90.00
_cell.angle_gamma   90.00
#
_symmetry.space_group_name_H-M   'P 1'
#
loop_
_entity.id
_entity.type
_entity.pdbx_description
1 polymer ?
#
loop_
_entity_poly.entity_id
_entity_poly.type
_entity_poly.pdbx_seq_one_letter_code
_entity_poly.pdbx_strand_id
1 'polypeptide(L)'
;MGAALLSSRGTWPRAPAAEAGGRAAAPHGPFVDVHTHVGRTWNGDPPLTSEALVRWMDEHHVAKAVVLPLVSPESSSYLNLTEQALAAAARFPDRLVPFCCIDPRTSYVRGRAGLRAMVKEYVDQGAKGFGEHKAGLPIDHPKMRALYEVCDDLHLPVLFHMDEQRGMDQPGLPGLERVLKAFPNVPFIGHGPGFWASISGDVTARDMGGYPKGPVRPGGALDRLFQACPNLWGDLSAGSGAGALARDRRFGQAFLVRRADRLLFGTDYLKPGQDVPQFELLASFDLPPEVRARIERENAAKLLGLKV
;
A
#
# COMPACT_ATOMS: atom_id res chain seq x y z
N MET A 1 -16.72 -18.44 -27.76
CA MET A 1 -16.91 -19.23 -26.53
C MET A 1 -16.51 -18.29 -25.38
N GLY A 2 -17.50 -17.74 -24.68
CA GLY A 2 -17.28 -16.76 -23.62
C GLY A 2 -16.95 -17.45 -22.31
N ALA A 3 -15.80 -17.13 -21.76
CA ALA A 3 -15.45 -17.50 -20.41
C ALA A 3 -16.13 -16.50 -19.44
N ALA A 4 -17.12 -16.96 -18.71
CA ALA A 4 -17.74 -16.20 -17.63
C ALA A 4 -16.76 -16.10 -16.47
N LEU A 5 -16.25 -14.90 -16.20
CA LEU A 5 -15.54 -14.59 -14.97
C LEU A 5 -16.54 -14.58 -13.81
N LEU A 6 -16.59 -15.67 -13.08
CA LEU A 6 -17.30 -15.77 -11.80
C LEU A 6 -16.60 -14.87 -10.81
N SER A 7 -17.16 -13.70 -10.53
CA SER A 7 -16.81 -12.89 -9.37
C SER A 7 -17.22 -13.66 -8.12
N SER A 8 -16.28 -14.34 -7.48
CA SER A 8 -16.49 -14.88 -6.15
C SER A 8 -16.60 -13.69 -5.17
N ARG A 9 -17.84 -13.33 -4.83
CA ARG A 9 -18.13 -12.50 -3.67
C ARG A 9 -17.72 -13.33 -2.45
N GLY A 10 -16.47 -13.20 -2.03
CA GLY A 10 -16.02 -13.69 -0.75
C GLY A 10 -16.74 -12.91 0.33
N THR A 11 -17.82 -13.49 0.87
CA THR A 11 -18.37 -13.01 2.13
C THR A 11 -17.33 -13.31 3.20
N TRP A 12 -16.75 -12.25 3.74
CA TRP A 12 -15.89 -12.34 4.92
C TRP A 12 -16.66 -13.03 6.05
N PRO A 13 -16.14 -14.10 6.68
CA PRO A 13 -16.82 -14.69 7.82
C PRO A 13 -16.89 -13.63 8.93
N ARG A 14 -18.10 -13.23 9.30
CA ARG A 14 -18.32 -12.41 10.49
C ARG A 14 -17.67 -13.15 11.67
N ALA A 15 -16.74 -12.51 12.34
CA ALA A 15 -16.20 -13.02 13.59
C ALA A 15 -17.37 -13.26 14.55
N PRO A 16 -17.37 -14.35 15.32
CA PRO A 16 -18.37 -14.55 16.34
C PRO A 16 -18.35 -13.33 17.28
N ALA A 17 -19.54 -12.79 17.56
CA ALA A 17 -19.68 -11.68 18.50
C ALA A 17 -19.03 -12.10 19.82
N ALA A 18 -17.93 -11.44 20.19
CA ALA A 18 -17.35 -11.58 21.50
C ALA A 18 -18.35 -11.00 22.51
N GLU A 19 -18.75 -11.80 23.49
CA GLU A 19 -19.63 -11.36 24.55
C GLU A 19 -19.05 -10.12 25.25
N ALA A 20 -19.89 -9.12 25.36
CA ALA A 20 -19.60 -7.81 25.92
C ALA A 20 -19.17 -7.90 27.38
N GLY A 21 -17.92 -7.64 27.65
CA GLY A 21 -17.35 -7.58 29.01
C GLY A 21 -16.04 -6.75 29.08
N GLY A 22 -15.69 -6.00 28.06
CA GLY A 22 -14.51 -5.11 28.04
C GLY A 22 -14.91 -3.70 27.65
N ARG A 23 -14.51 -2.70 28.45
CA ARG A 23 -14.57 -1.28 28.11
C ARG A 23 -14.06 -1.12 26.69
N ALA A 24 -14.90 -0.64 25.75
CA ALA A 24 -14.47 -0.31 24.42
C ALA A 24 -13.24 0.60 24.54
N ALA A 25 -12.11 0.15 23.98
CA ALA A 25 -10.92 0.99 23.92
C ALA A 25 -11.32 2.27 23.17
N ALA A 26 -10.93 3.43 23.72
CA ALA A 26 -11.17 4.70 23.04
C ALA A 26 -10.62 4.62 21.62
N PRO A 27 -11.29 5.24 20.62
CA PRO A 27 -10.81 5.21 19.25
C PRO A 27 -9.37 5.72 19.21
N HIS A 28 -8.47 4.88 18.73
CA HIS A 28 -7.09 5.26 18.54
C HIS A 28 -7.04 6.18 17.31
N GLY A 29 -6.28 7.24 17.37
CA GLY A 29 -6.16 8.25 16.32
C GLY A 29 -5.37 9.46 16.82
N PRO A 30 -5.07 10.39 15.93
CA PRO A 30 -5.38 10.43 14.50
C PRO A 30 -4.54 9.45 13.67
N PHE A 31 -5.17 8.78 12.69
CA PHE A 31 -4.46 7.93 11.75
C PHE A 31 -3.83 8.74 10.61
N VAL A 32 -2.73 8.24 10.03
CA VAL A 32 -2.21 8.67 8.73
C VAL A 32 -2.32 7.48 7.77
N ASP A 33 -3.21 7.60 6.81
CA ASP A 33 -3.49 6.56 5.83
C ASP A 33 -2.56 6.72 4.62
N VAL A 34 -1.68 5.74 4.37
CA VAL A 34 -0.73 5.83 3.25
C VAL A 34 -1.29 5.33 1.93
N HIS A 35 -2.57 4.86 1.89
CA HIS A 35 -3.10 4.23 0.70
C HIS A 35 -4.60 4.51 0.51
N THR A 36 -4.91 5.51 -0.31
CA THR A 36 -6.27 5.81 -0.78
C THR A 36 -6.24 6.20 -2.25
N HIS A 37 -7.42 6.14 -2.88
CA HIS A 37 -7.60 6.57 -4.28
C HIS A 37 -8.76 7.56 -4.38
N VAL A 38 -8.76 8.37 -5.44
CA VAL A 38 -9.92 9.18 -5.85
C VAL A 38 -10.25 8.87 -7.31
N GLY A 39 -11.51 9.06 -7.68
CA GLY A 39 -12.00 8.70 -9.02
C GLY A 39 -12.72 7.37 -9.04
N ARG A 40 -12.91 6.81 -10.21
CA ARG A 40 -13.48 5.47 -10.42
C ARG A 40 -12.35 4.48 -10.64
N THR A 41 -12.30 3.40 -9.86
CA THR A 41 -11.22 2.40 -9.96
C THR A 41 -11.70 1.15 -10.70
N TRP A 42 -12.79 0.53 -10.26
CA TRP A 42 -13.27 -0.72 -10.85
C TRP A 42 -14.61 -0.57 -11.56
N ASN A 43 -14.84 -1.45 -12.54
CA ASN A 43 -16.11 -1.49 -13.24
C ASN A 43 -17.25 -1.86 -12.28
N GLY A 44 -18.35 -1.13 -12.34
CA GLY A 44 -19.50 -1.32 -11.44
C GLY A 44 -19.41 -0.55 -10.12
N ASP A 45 -18.25 -0.03 -9.74
CA ASP A 45 -18.11 0.79 -8.53
C ASP A 45 -18.44 2.28 -8.81
N PRO A 46 -19.05 2.98 -7.84
CA PRO A 46 -19.21 4.44 -7.92
C PRO A 46 -17.85 5.13 -7.76
N PRO A 47 -17.64 6.31 -8.36
CA PRO A 47 -16.43 7.09 -8.16
C PRO A 47 -16.35 7.63 -6.73
N LEU A 48 -15.15 7.64 -6.16
CA LEU A 48 -14.86 8.32 -4.90
C LEU A 48 -14.38 9.75 -5.18
N THR A 49 -15.12 10.75 -4.69
CA THR A 49 -14.69 12.14 -4.78
C THR A 49 -13.78 12.52 -3.61
N SER A 50 -12.96 13.55 -3.77
CA SER A 50 -12.11 14.06 -2.69
C SER A 50 -12.92 14.50 -1.45
N GLU A 51 -14.13 15.06 -1.65
CA GLU A 51 -15.05 15.44 -0.57
C GLU A 51 -15.60 14.23 0.17
N ALA A 52 -15.94 13.18 -0.56
CA ALA A 52 -16.42 11.94 0.05
C ALA A 52 -15.30 11.23 0.84
N LEU A 53 -14.07 11.25 0.31
CA LEU A 53 -12.89 10.75 1.02
C LEU A 53 -12.66 11.52 2.32
N VAL A 54 -12.68 12.87 2.28
CA VAL A 54 -12.44 13.68 3.49
C VAL A 54 -13.54 13.47 4.53
N ARG A 55 -14.82 13.36 4.13
CA ARG A 55 -15.90 13.02 5.08
C ARG A 55 -15.67 11.64 5.73
N TRP A 56 -15.31 10.65 4.93
CA TRP A 56 -14.99 9.33 5.44
C TRP A 56 -13.79 9.35 6.41
N MET A 57 -12.75 10.15 6.10
CA MET A 57 -11.62 10.37 7.00
C MET A 57 -12.05 10.97 8.33
N ASP A 58 -12.99 11.94 8.33
CA ASP A 58 -13.51 12.54 9.56
C ASP A 58 -14.26 11.52 10.43
N GLU A 59 -15.07 10.66 9.80
CA GLU A 59 -15.81 9.60 10.47
C GLU A 59 -14.90 8.53 11.10
N HIS A 60 -13.69 8.35 10.52
CA HIS A 60 -12.74 7.31 10.95
C HIS A 60 -11.49 7.86 11.66
N HIS A 61 -11.48 9.14 12.04
CA HIS A 61 -10.34 9.79 12.72
C HIS A 61 -9.03 9.72 11.92
N VAL A 62 -9.09 9.74 10.58
CA VAL A 62 -7.92 9.81 9.71
C VAL A 62 -7.53 11.28 9.53
N ALA A 63 -6.39 11.68 10.06
CA ALA A 63 -5.90 13.07 9.98
C ALA A 63 -5.45 13.43 8.58
N LYS A 64 -4.67 12.54 7.95
CA LYS A 64 -4.15 12.71 6.59
C LYS A 64 -4.24 11.42 5.81
N ALA A 65 -4.48 11.53 4.49
CA ALA A 65 -4.47 10.40 3.59
C ALA A 65 -3.60 10.67 2.35
N VAL A 66 -2.81 9.67 1.95
CA VAL A 66 -2.10 9.69 0.69
C VAL A 66 -3.07 9.32 -0.43
N VAL A 67 -3.12 10.13 -1.48
CA VAL A 67 -3.92 9.87 -2.68
C VAL A 67 -2.99 9.34 -3.78
N LEU A 68 -3.23 8.11 -4.18
CA LEU A 68 -2.41 7.37 -5.14
C LEU A 68 -3.09 7.33 -6.52
N PRO A 69 -2.41 7.75 -7.60
CA PRO A 69 -2.86 7.51 -8.97
C PRO A 69 -2.68 6.06 -9.40
N LEU A 70 -3.47 5.64 -10.41
CA LEU A 70 -3.43 4.33 -11.06
C LEU A 70 -3.34 4.54 -12.57
N VAL A 71 -2.13 4.51 -13.13
CA VAL A 71 -1.88 4.97 -14.50
C VAL A 71 -1.49 3.88 -15.50
N SER A 72 -1.12 2.70 -15.02
CA SER A 72 -0.79 1.57 -15.90
C SER A 72 -2.06 0.87 -16.38
N PRO A 73 -2.10 0.37 -17.63
CA PRO A 73 -3.29 -0.32 -18.16
C PRO A 73 -3.78 -1.50 -17.31
N GLU A 74 -2.86 -2.13 -16.58
CA GLU A 74 -3.15 -3.28 -15.71
C GLU A 74 -3.59 -2.87 -14.31
N SER A 75 -3.48 -1.58 -13.94
CA SER A 75 -3.67 -1.12 -12.57
C SER A 75 -5.12 -1.13 -12.12
N SER A 76 -6.05 -0.83 -13.04
CA SER A 76 -7.48 -0.70 -12.73
C SER A 76 -8.33 -0.72 -13.99
N SER A 77 -9.66 -0.80 -13.85
CA SER A 77 -10.59 -0.70 -15.00
C SER A 77 -10.66 0.72 -15.57
N TYR A 78 -10.43 1.74 -14.76
CA TYR A 78 -10.38 3.15 -15.14
C TYR A 78 -9.11 3.77 -14.57
N LEU A 79 -8.37 4.49 -15.41
CA LEU A 79 -7.16 5.17 -14.98
C LEU A 79 -7.49 6.35 -14.04
N ASN A 80 -6.78 6.41 -12.92
CA ASN A 80 -6.80 7.54 -12.01
C ASN A 80 -5.48 8.29 -12.18
N LEU A 81 -5.54 9.45 -12.83
CA LEU A 81 -4.35 10.19 -13.23
C LEU A 81 -3.72 10.97 -12.05
N THR A 82 -2.43 11.26 -12.17
CA THR A 82 -1.69 12.08 -11.18
C THR A 82 -2.35 13.44 -10.98
N GLU A 83 -2.87 14.04 -12.05
CA GLU A 83 -3.55 15.33 -12.02
C GLU A 83 -4.79 15.32 -11.10
N GLN A 84 -5.47 14.18 -10.99
CA GLN A 84 -6.63 14.02 -10.08
C GLN A 84 -6.16 14.00 -8.61
N ALA A 85 -5.04 13.33 -8.30
CA ALA A 85 -4.45 13.33 -6.96
C ALA A 85 -3.96 14.72 -6.56
N LEU A 86 -3.31 15.43 -7.47
CA LEU A 86 -2.86 16.82 -7.27
C LEU A 86 -4.03 17.78 -7.05
N ALA A 87 -5.09 17.66 -7.86
CA ALA A 87 -6.29 18.49 -7.71
C ALA A 87 -7.02 18.23 -6.38
N ALA A 88 -7.12 16.97 -5.95
CA ALA A 88 -7.67 16.60 -4.66
C ALA A 88 -6.87 17.22 -3.50
N ALA A 89 -5.54 17.12 -3.55
CA ALA A 89 -4.68 17.71 -2.53
C ALA A 89 -4.71 19.25 -2.54
N ALA A 90 -4.76 19.88 -3.70
CA ALA A 90 -4.92 21.34 -3.80
C ALA A 90 -6.23 21.84 -3.16
N ARG A 91 -7.29 21.02 -3.22
CA ARG A 91 -8.58 21.33 -2.58
C ARG A 91 -8.57 21.10 -1.07
N PHE A 92 -7.81 20.13 -0.59
CA PHE A 92 -7.71 19.77 0.84
C PHE A 92 -6.25 19.65 1.28
N PRO A 93 -5.46 20.73 1.24
CA PRO A 93 -3.99 20.69 1.40
C PRO A 93 -3.52 20.22 2.79
N ASP A 94 -4.36 20.40 3.81
CA ASP A 94 -4.08 19.95 5.17
C ASP A 94 -4.45 18.48 5.42
N ARG A 95 -5.19 17.86 4.50
CA ARG A 95 -5.75 16.53 4.66
C ARG A 95 -5.20 15.50 3.67
N LEU A 96 -5.01 15.89 2.42
CA LEU A 96 -4.63 14.98 1.34
C LEU A 96 -3.19 15.21 0.89
N VAL A 97 -2.44 14.11 0.74
CA VAL A 97 -1.04 14.11 0.35
C VAL A 97 -0.94 13.46 -1.04
N PRO A 98 -0.64 14.20 -2.11
CA PRO A 98 -0.62 13.62 -3.45
C PRO A 98 0.67 12.84 -3.66
N PHE A 99 0.53 11.64 -4.22
CA PHE A 99 1.62 10.94 -4.88
C PHE A 99 1.49 11.14 -6.40
N CYS A 100 2.56 10.91 -7.12
CA CYS A 100 2.53 10.85 -8.58
C CYS A 100 2.85 9.44 -9.06
N CYS A 101 2.38 9.10 -10.24
CA CYS A 101 2.77 7.87 -10.93
C CYS A 101 2.79 8.11 -12.43
N ILE A 102 3.72 7.45 -13.12
CA ILE A 102 3.76 7.33 -14.56
C ILE A 102 4.04 5.89 -14.94
N ASP A 103 3.52 5.45 -16.08
CA ASP A 103 3.84 4.13 -16.58
C ASP A 103 5.31 4.08 -17.07
N PRO A 104 6.10 3.09 -16.66
CA PRO A 104 7.52 3.00 -17.03
C PRO A 104 7.77 2.84 -18.54
N ARG A 105 6.72 2.55 -19.30
CA ARG A 105 6.75 2.39 -20.76
C ARG A 105 6.50 3.70 -21.51
N THR A 106 6.12 4.77 -20.80
CA THR A 106 5.67 6.04 -21.40
C THR A 106 6.80 6.82 -22.10
N SER A 107 8.02 6.79 -21.58
CA SER A 107 9.11 7.64 -22.08
C SER A 107 9.94 7.01 -23.21
N TYR A 108 9.30 6.34 -24.15
CA TYR A 108 9.94 5.62 -25.23
C TYR A 108 11.02 6.44 -26.00
N VAL A 109 10.77 7.72 -26.24
CA VAL A 109 11.65 8.58 -27.06
C VAL A 109 12.77 9.25 -26.26
N ARG A 110 12.57 9.49 -24.96
CA ARG A 110 13.49 10.30 -24.14
C ARG A 110 14.20 9.50 -23.04
N GLY A 111 13.95 8.21 -22.92
CA GLY A 111 14.56 7.35 -21.91
C GLY A 111 14.42 7.92 -20.49
N ARG A 112 15.45 7.71 -19.66
CA ARG A 112 15.47 8.18 -18.25
C ARG A 112 15.27 9.70 -18.11
N ALA A 113 15.86 10.51 -19.00
CA ALA A 113 15.72 11.96 -18.93
C ALA A 113 14.26 12.42 -19.09
N GLY A 114 13.50 11.76 -19.98
CA GLY A 114 12.07 12.02 -20.14
C GLY A 114 11.27 11.61 -18.92
N LEU A 115 11.52 10.43 -18.35
CA LEU A 115 10.88 9.97 -17.11
C LEU A 115 11.14 10.96 -15.97
N ARG A 116 12.40 11.39 -15.81
CA ARG A 116 12.77 12.36 -14.77
C ARG A 116 12.06 13.71 -14.95
N ALA A 117 11.97 14.21 -16.17
CA ALA A 117 11.27 15.46 -16.43
C ALA A 117 9.79 15.38 -16.05
N MET A 118 9.10 14.29 -16.41
CA MET A 118 7.70 14.08 -16.07
C MET A 118 7.47 13.97 -14.55
N VAL A 119 8.27 13.14 -13.86
CA VAL A 119 8.14 13.00 -12.41
C VAL A 119 8.45 14.30 -11.69
N LYS A 120 9.50 15.00 -12.14
CA LYS A 120 9.87 16.30 -11.56
C LYS A 120 8.77 17.35 -11.71
N GLU A 121 8.07 17.38 -12.82
CA GLU A 121 6.93 18.28 -13.03
C GLU A 121 5.83 18.06 -11.97
N TYR A 122 5.52 16.79 -11.63
CA TYR A 122 4.55 16.49 -10.58
C TYR A 122 5.08 16.81 -9.17
N VAL A 123 6.38 16.60 -8.94
CA VAL A 123 7.03 17.01 -7.66
C VAL A 123 6.96 18.53 -7.48
N ASP A 124 7.24 19.29 -8.54
CA ASP A 124 7.15 20.76 -8.51
C ASP A 124 5.71 21.25 -8.24
N GLN A 125 4.70 20.45 -8.58
CA GLN A 125 3.28 20.68 -8.26
C GLN A 125 2.86 20.15 -6.88
N GLY A 126 3.76 19.54 -6.12
CA GLY A 126 3.52 19.14 -4.73
C GLY A 126 3.44 17.65 -4.44
N ALA A 127 3.67 16.76 -5.43
CA ALA A 127 3.73 15.32 -5.18
C ALA A 127 4.83 14.96 -4.16
N LYS A 128 4.49 14.13 -3.18
CA LYS A 128 5.37 13.76 -2.05
C LYS A 128 5.96 12.34 -2.15
N GLY A 129 5.56 11.58 -3.15
CA GLY A 129 6.04 10.22 -3.39
C GLY A 129 5.61 9.73 -4.76
N PHE A 130 6.02 8.52 -5.09
CA PHE A 130 5.75 7.85 -6.37
C PHE A 130 4.96 6.55 -6.11
N GLY A 131 3.81 6.38 -6.76
CA GLY A 131 2.92 5.21 -6.62
C GLY A 131 1.44 5.61 -6.69
N GLU A 132 0.49 4.65 -6.78
CA GLU A 132 0.72 3.21 -6.65
C GLU A 132 1.40 2.69 -7.92
N HIS A 133 2.63 2.21 -7.79
CA HIS A 133 3.37 1.66 -8.92
C HIS A 133 2.91 0.22 -9.20
N LYS A 134 2.01 0.07 -10.16
CA LYS A 134 1.22 -1.14 -10.43
C LYS A 134 1.29 -1.53 -11.91
N ALA A 135 2.50 -1.51 -12.47
CA ALA A 135 2.73 -1.87 -13.86
C ALA A 135 2.87 -3.39 -14.04
N GLY A 136 2.38 -3.92 -15.15
CA GLY A 136 2.49 -5.34 -15.55
C GLY A 136 3.91 -5.73 -15.98
N LEU A 137 4.88 -5.50 -15.12
CA LEU A 137 6.29 -5.81 -15.32
C LEU A 137 6.88 -6.45 -14.04
N PRO A 138 7.93 -7.28 -14.16
CA PRO A 138 8.71 -7.71 -13.00
C PRO A 138 9.21 -6.52 -12.19
N ILE A 139 9.26 -6.67 -10.85
CA ILE A 139 9.65 -5.58 -9.94
C ILE A 139 11.06 -5.04 -10.25
N ASP A 140 11.97 -5.86 -10.74
CA ASP A 140 13.33 -5.50 -11.10
C ASP A 140 13.57 -5.31 -12.62
N HIS A 141 12.48 -5.23 -13.41
CA HIS A 141 12.57 -4.99 -14.84
C HIS A 141 13.35 -3.68 -15.14
N PRO A 142 14.18 -3.61 -16.20
CA PRO A 142 15.00 -2.42 -16.49
C PRO A 142 14.21 -1.11 -16.56
N LYS A 143 12.99 -1.12 -17.10
CA LYS A 143 12.12 0.07 -17.13
C LYS A 143 11.62 0.48 -15.74
N MET A 144 11.32 -0.49 -14.86
CA MET A 144 10.98 -0.23 -13.47
C MET A 144 12.17 0.38 -12.73
N ARG A 145 13.36 -0.21 -12.89
CA ARG A 145 14.61 0.32 -12.32
C ARG A 145 14.93 1.74 -12.76
N ALA A 146 14.68 2.09 -14.02
CA ALA A 146 14.85 3.47 -14.53
C ALA A 146 13.96 4.48 -13.78
N LEU A 147 12.76 4.08 -13.34
CA LEU A 147 11.91 4.90 -12.46
C LEU A 147 12.45 4.97 -11.04
N TYR A 148 12.94 3.86 -10.49
CA TYR A 148 13.56 3.88 -9.15
C TYR A 148 14.80 4.78 -9.10
N GLU A 149 15.61 4.81 -10.16
CA GLU A 149 16.72 5.78 -10.31
C GLU A 149 16.22 7.23 -10.30
N VAL A 150 15.08 7.50 -10.95
CA VAL A 150 14.46 8.84 -10.91
C VAL A 150 13.94 9.18 -9.52
N CYS A 151 13.35 8.20 -8.82
CA CYS A 151 12.88 8.40 -7.46
C CYS A 151 14.04 8.64 -6.48
N ASP A 152 15.18 7.95 -6.66
CA ASP A 152 16.41 8.19 -5.90
C ASP A 152 16.95 9.61 -6.13
N ASP A 153 17.07 10.03 -7.38
CA ASP A 153 17.49 11.40 -7.77
C ASP A 153 16.59 12.51 -7.18
N LEU A 154 15.31 12.22 -6.99
CA LEU A 154 14.29 13.17 -6.50
C LEU A 154 13.92 12.95 -5.04
N HIS A 155 14.57 12.00 -4.36
CA HIS A 155 14.32 11.63 -2.95
C HIS A 155 12.86 11.27 -2.64
N LEU A 156 12.22 10.51 -3.54
CA LEU A 156 10.83 10.11 -3.42
C LEU A 156 10.70 8.70 -2.85
N PRO A 157 9.83 8.47 -1.86
CA PRO A 157 9.41 7.12 -1.51
C PRO A 157 8.61 6.51 -2.67
N VAL A 158 8.71 5.18 -2.82
CA VAL A 158 8.01 4.41 -3.86
C VAL A 158 7.03 3.46 -3.19
N LEU A 159 5.72 3.67 -3.37
CA LEU A 159 4.70 2.70 -3.01
C LEU A 159 4.41 1.81 -4.22
N PHE A 160 4.65 0.51 -4.08
CA PHE A 160 4.50 -0.46 -5.16
C PHE A 160 3.48 -1.56 -4.82
N HIS A 161 2.73 -1.97 -5.83
CA HIS A 161 1.89 -3.15 -5.79
C HIS A 161 2.67 -4.38 -6.27
N MET A 162 2.47 -5.52 -5.62
CA MET A 162 3.03 -6.79 -6.04
C MET A 162 1.98 -7.88 -6.03
N ASP A 163 1.79 -8.51 -7.18
CA ASP A 163 0.99 -9.72 -7.34
C ASP A 163 1.51 -10.55 -8.53
N GLU A 164 0.72 -11.53 -8.99
CA GLU A 164 1.07 -12.41 -10.12
C GLU A 164 1.09 -11.71 -11.50
N GLN A 165 0.54 -10.47 -11.60
CA GLN A 165 0.40 -9.73 -12.85
C GLN A 165 1.13 -8.38 -12.84
N ARG A 166 1.38 -7.80 -11.65
CA ARG A 166 1.87 -6.43 -11.47
C ARG A 166 2.98 -6.40 -10.42
N GLY A 167 4.08 -5.71 -10.75
CA GLY A 167 5.25 -5.70 -9.87
C GLY A 167 5.74 -7.11 -9.53
N MET A 168 5.68 -8.02 -10.51
CA MET A 168 5.85 -9.46 -10.33
C MET A 168 7.20 -9.81 -9.73
N ASP A 169 7.19 -10.82 -8.84
CA ASP A 169 8.39 -11.46 -8.33
C ASP A 169 8.14 -12.96 -8.11
N GLN A 170 9.19 -13.70 -7.78
CA GLN A 170 9.12 -15.10 -7.40
C GLN A 170 8.98 -15.24 -5.88
N PRO A 171 8.49 -16.39 -5.38
CA PRO A 171 8.57 -16.74 -3.97
C PRO A 171 9.99 -16.53 -3.41
N GLY A 172 10.06 -15.92 -2.22
CA GLY A 172 11.33 -15.50 -1.63
C GLY A 172 11.76 -14.08 -1.99
N LEU A 173 11.09 -13.42 -2.93
CA LEU A 173 11.25 -12.02 -3.34
C LEU A 173 12.67 -11.65 -3.78
N PRO A 174 13.33 -12.46 -4.65
CA PRO A 174 14.70 -12.18 -5.07
C PRO A 174 14.83 -10.92 -5.92
N GLY A 175 13.80 -10.57 -6.71
CA GLY A 175 13.74 -9.34 -7.51
C GLY A 175 13.67 -8.11 -6.62
N LEU A 176 12.76 -8.11 -5.64
CA LEU A 176 12.64 -7.03 -4.66
C LEU A 176 13.92 -6.86 -3.87
N GLU A 177 14.56 -7.94 -3.44
CA GLU A 177 15.84 -7.87 -2.73
C GLU A 177 16.92 -7.18 -3.57
N ARG A 178 17.01 -7.49 -4.88
CA ARG A 178 17.94 -6.80 -5.79
C ARG A 178 17.64 -5.31 -5.91
N VAL A 179 16.35 -4.94 -5.99
CA VAL A 179 15.90 -3.53 -6.04
C VAL A 179 16.28 -2.79 -4.76
N LEU A 180 15.95 -3.34 -3.60
CA LEU A 180 16.25 -2.72 -2.30
C LEU A 180 17.74 -2.46 -2.10
N LYS A 181 18.59 -3.43 -2.50
CA LYS A 181 20.05 -3.30 -2.41
C LYS A 181 20.63 -2.32 -3.43
N ALA A 182 20.01 -2.20 -4.60
CA ALA A 182 20.47 -1.29 -5.65
C ALA A 182 20.11 0.18 -5.38
N PHE A 183 19.03 0.43 -4.63
CA PHE A 183 18.52 1.76 -4.32
C PHE A 183 18.36 1.96 -2.81
N PRO A 184 19.44 1.94 -2.02
CA PRO A 184 19.37 1.95 -0.56
C PRO A 184 18.79 3.24 0.04
N ASN A 185 18.80 4.33 -0.72
CA ASN A 185 18.27 5.63 -0.29
C ASN A 185 16.78 5.83 -0.62
N VAL A 186 16.19 4.97 -1.44
CA VAL A 186 14.77 5.02 -1.80
C VAL A 186 13.97 4.23 -0.76
N PRO A 187 13.04 4.84 -0.04
CA PRO A 187 12.08 4.10 0.78
C PRO A 187 11.10 3.37 -0.13
N PHE A 188 11.07 2.04 -0.06
CA PHE A 188 10.12 1.20 -0.79
C PHE A 188 8.99 0.74 0.15
N ILE A 189 7.75 1.08 -0.20
CA ILE A 189 6.56 0.74 0.57
C ILE A 189 5.83 -0.37 -0.17
N GLY A 190 5.89 -1.59 0.39
CA GLY A 190 5.33 -2.78 -0.23
C GLY A 190 3.86 -2.98 0.10
N HIS A 191 3.08 -3.28 -0.95
CA HIS A 191 1.65 -3.53 -0.91
C HIS A 191 1.28 -4.68 -1.85
N GLY A 192 0.12 -5.28 -1.63
CA GLY A 192 -0.50 -6.26 -2.52
C GLY A 192 -0.33 -7.71 -2.10
N PRO A 193 -1.06 -8.62 -2.77
CA PRO A 193 -1.13 -10.05 -2.40
C PRO A 193 0.22 -10.75 -2.38
N GLY A 194 1.04 -10.59 -3.42
CA GLY A 194 2.34 -11.24 -3.53
C GLY A 194 3.33 -10.78 -2.47
N PHE A 195 3.30 -9.47 -2.15
CA PHE A 195 4.10 -8.93 -1.06
C PHE A 195 3.69 -9.58 0.27
N TRP A 196 2.42 -9.50 0.64
CA TRP A 196 1.95 -9.98 1.94
C TRP A 196 1.87 -11.50 2.06
N ALA A 197 1.67 -12.26 0.97
CA ALA A 197 1.79 -13.71 1.00
C ALA A 197 3.19 -14.15 1.45
N SER A 198 4.23 -13.38 1.06
CA SER A 198 5.64 -13.65 1.34
C SER A 198 6.04 -13.46 2.82
N ILE A 199 5.06 -13.18 3.71
CA ILE A 199 5.26 -13.23 5.18
C ILE A 199 5.48 -14.67 5.67
N SER A 200 5.04 -15.67 4.92
CA SER A 200 5.16 -17.10 5.24
C SER A 200 6.28 -17.77 4.45
N GLY A 201 6.97 -18.71 5.09
CA GLY A 201 8.10 -19.43 4.47
C GLY A 201 7.69 -20.51 3.46
N ASP A 202 6.41 -20.91 3.44
CA ASP A 202 5.86 -21.92 2.54
C ASP A 202 5.14 -21.34 1.32
N VAL A 203 5.31 -20.05 1.05
CA VAL A 203 4.69 -19.38 -0.10
C VAL A 203 5.12 -20.02 -1.42
N THR A 204 4.16 -20.23 -2.31
CA THR A 204 4.35 -20.77 -3.66
C THR A 204 4.00 -19.73 -4.72
N ALA A 205 4.31 -20.00 -5.97
CA ALA A 205 3.94 -19.10 -7.08
C ALA A 205 2.41 -18.85 -7.17
N ARG A 206 1.58 -19.81 -6.77
CA ARG A 206 0.11 -19.68 -6.75
C ARG A 206 -0.37 -18.70 -5.68
N ASP A 207 0.39 -18.55 -4.63
CA ASP A 207 0.04 -17.66 -3.51
C ASP A 207 0.31 -16.19 -3.82
N MET A 208 1.17 -15.91 -4.83
CA MET A 208 1.58 -14.55 -5.17
C MET A 208 0.43 -13.67 -5.69
N GLY A 209 -0.64 -14.26 -6.25
CA GLY A 209 -1.84 -13.54 -6.68
C GLY A 209 -3.02 -13.66 -5.71
N GLY A 210 -2.84 -14.29 -4.54
CA GLY A 210 -3.92 -14.68 -3.65
C GLY A 210 -3.77 -14.22 -2.20
N TYR A 211 -4.71 -14.69 -1.39
CA TYR A 211 -4.76 -14.46 0.06
C TYR A 211 -4.62 -15.82 0.78
N PRO A 212 -3.40 -16.32 1.01
CA PRO A 212 -3.18 -17.61 1.64
C PRO A 212 -3.81 -17.67 3.04
N LYS A 213 -4.39 -18.82 3.37
CA LYS A 213 -5.03 -19.10 4.65
C LYS A 213 -4.18 -20.06 5.48
N GLY A 214 -4.52 -20.18 6.78
CA GLY A 214 -3.82 -21.05 7.70
C GLY A 214 -2.58 -20.40 8.32
N PRO A 215 -1.86 -21.12 9.20
CA PRO A 215 -0.78 -20.55 10.00
C PRO A 215 0.40 -20.06 9.14
N VAL A 216 1.09 -19.04 9.62
CA VAL A 216 2.32 -18.53 8.99
C VAL A 216 3.48 -19.47 9.32
N ARG A 217 4.20 -19.94 8.30
CA ARG A 217 5.38 -20.77 8.48
C ARG A 217 6.63 -19.91 8.64
N PRO A 218 7.57 -20.29 9.54
CA PRO A 218 8.83 -19.58 9.70
C PRO A 218 9.63 -19.48 8.40
N GLY A 219 10.47 -18.45 8.27
CA GLY A 219 11.35 -18.28 7.12
C GLY A 219 10.77 -17.45 5.98
N GLY A 220 9.67 -16.73 6.21
CA GLY A 220 9.09 -15.81 5.23
C GLY A 220 10.07 -14.73 4.76
N ALA A 221 10.00 -14.39 3.47
CA ALA A 221 10.90 -13.42 2.85
C ALA A 221 10.77 -12.02 3.48
N LEU A 222 9.56 -11.61 3.89
CA LEU A 222 9.36 -10.29 4.48
C LEU A 222 10.14 -10.09 5.76
N ASP A 223 10.12 -11.05 6.69
CA ASP A 223 10.86 -10.92 7.94
C ASP A 223 12.36 -10.77 7.71
N ARG A 224 12.90 -11.53 6.75
CA ARG A 224 14.30 -11.46 6.31
C ARG A 224 14.62 -10.11 5.66
N LEU A 225 13.77 -9.65 4.74
CA LEU A 225 13.99 -8.38 4.02
C LEU A 225 13.87 -7.16 4.94
N PHE A 226 12.88 -7.12 5.83
CA PHE A 226 12.76 -6.06 6.84
C PHE A 226 13.98 -5.98 7.75
N GLN A 227 14.63 -7.10 8.03
CA GLN A 227 15.86 -7.13 8.81
C GLN A 227 17.09 -6.67 8.01
N ALA A 228 17.18 -7.09 6.74
CA ALA A 228 18.37 -6.86 5.92
C ALA A 228 18.35 -5.50 5.17
N CYS A 229 17.16 -4.96 4.89
CA CYS A 229 16.97 -3.79 4.04
C CYS A 229 16.24 -2.66 4.80
N PRO A 230 16.98 -1.69 5.34
CA PRO A 230 16.39 -0.60 6.16
C PRO A 230 15.46 0.32 5.38
N ASN A 231 15.49 0.29 4.07
CA ASN A 231 14.64 1.06 3.17
C ASN A 231 13.33 0.36 2.78
N LEU A 232 13.04 -0.85 3.30
CA LEU A 232 11.76 -1.52 3.09
C LEU A 232 10.75 -1.11 4.18
N TRP A 233 9.54 -0.79 3.72
CA TRP A 233 8.35 -0.50 4.54
C TRP A 233 7.19 -1.38 4.10
N GLY A 234 6.25 -1.64 4.99
CA GLY A 234 5.04 -2.43 4.70
C GLY A 234 3.78 -1.61 4.89
N ASP A 235 2.97 -1.51 3.85
CA ASP A 235 1.65 -0.91 3.87
C ASP A 235 0.61 -1.98 4.23
N LEU A 236 -0.07 -1.82 5.35
CA LEU A 236 -1.04 -2.77 5.91
C LEU A 236 -2.41 -2.75 5.23
N SER A 237 -2.56 -2.03 4.13
CA SER A 237 -3.82 -1.81 3.44
C SER A 237 -4.39 -3.06 2.76
N ALA A 238 -5.64 -2.94 2.32
CA ALA A 238 -6.45 -3.96 1.64
C ALA A 238 -6.62 -5.27 2.42
N GLY A 239 -7.29 -6.22 1.80
CA GLY A 239 -7.43 -7.59 2.32
C GLY A 239 -6.11 -8.35 2.39
N SER A 240 -5.09 -7.95 1.62
CA SER A 240 -3.76 -8.59 1.62
C SER A 240 -3.01 -8.35 2.92
N GLY A 241 -2.90 -7.10 3.37
CA GLY A 241 -2.27 -6.75 4.64
C GLY A 241 -3.07 -7.27 5.84
N ALA A 242 -4.39 -7.03 5.84
CA ALA A 242 -5.27 -7.52 6.91
C ALA A 242 -5.25 -9.04 7.02
N GLY A 243 -5.37 -9.76 5.91
CA GLY A 243 -5.38 -11.22 5.87
C GLY A 243 -4.07 -11.85 6.32
N ALA A 244 -2.93 -11.25 5.95
CA ALA A 244 -1.62 -11.74 6.34
C ALA A 244 -1.42 -11.73 7.86
N LEU A 245 -1.95 -10.71 8.56
CA LEU A 245 -1.88 -10.60 10.02
C LEU A 245 -2.95 -11.43 10.73
N ALA A 246 -4.17 -11.46 10.16
CA ALA A 246 -5.30 -12.13 10.79
C ALA A 246 -5.24 -13.65 10.72
N ARG A 247 -4.61 -14.21 9.66
CA ARG A 247 -4.55 -15.67 9.41
C ARG A 247 -3.86 -16.47 10.52
N ASP A 248 -2.93 -15.82 11.22
CA ASP A 248 -2.23 -16.35 12.37
C ASP A 248 -2.02 -15.22 13.39
N ARG A 249 -2.97 -15.10 14.32
CA ARG A 249 -2.99 -13.98 15.27
C ARG A 249 -1.74 -13.91 16.16
N ARG A 250 -1.21 -15.07 16.58
CA ARG A 250 0.00 -15.10 17.41
C ARG A 250 1.21 -14.59 16.64
N PHE A 251 1.35 -15.01 15.39
CA PHE A 251 2.40 -14.51 14.52
C PHE A 251 2.18 -13.02 14.19
N GLY A 252 0.95 -12.62 13.82
CA GLY A 252 0.59 -11.23 13.51
C GLY A 252 0.93 -10.28 14.65
N GLN A 253 0.55 -10.62 15.88
CA GLN A 253 0.92 -9.87 17.09
C GLN A 253 2.44 -9.69 17.22
N ALA A 254 3.18 -10.78 17.13
CA ALA A 254 4.64 -10.76 17.25
C ALA A 254 5.31 -9.98 16.10
N PHE A 255 4.77 -10.09 14.88
CA PHE A 255 5.26 -9.37 13.71
C PHE A 255 5.04 -7.86 13.82
N LEU A 256 3.83 -7.42 14.21
CA LEU A 256 3.49 -6.02 14.43
C LEU A 256 4.43 -5.37 15.47
N VAL A 257 4.69 -6.04 16.58
CA VAL A 257 5.62 -5.54 17.60
C VAL A 257 7.06 -5.50 17.08
N ARG A 258 7.52 -6.58 16.45
CA ARG A 258 8.91 -6.71 15.98
C ARG A 258 9.26 -5.76 14.84
N ARG A 259 8.27 -5.41 13.99
CA ARG A 259 8.45 -4.56 12.80
C ARG A 259 7.73 -3.21 12.91
N ALA A 260 7.34 -2.82 14.10
CA ALA A 260 6.59 -1.60 14.38
C ALA A 260 7.19 -0.34 13.74
N ASP A 261 8.51 -0.28 13.59
CA ASP A 261 9.25 0.84 13.02
C ASP A 261 9.26 0.90 11.48
N ARG A 262 8.64 -0.09 10.82
CA ARG A 262 8.63 -0.25 9.34
C ARG A 262 7.24 -0.52 8.78
N LEU A 263 6.21 -0.51 9.60
CA LEU A 263 4.83 -0.74 9.18
C LEU A 263 4.07 0.58 9.15
N LEU A 264 3.21 0.71 8.15
CA LEU A 264 2.40 1.91 7.89
C LEU A 264 0.93 1.52 7.86
N PHE A 265 0.09 2.31 8.51
CA PHE A 265 -1.35 2.19 8.38
C PHE A 265 -1.77 2.60 6.97
N GLY A 266 -2.59 1.79 6.32
CA GLY A 266 -3.18 2.05 5.02
C GLY A 266 -4.51 1.30 4.90
N THR A 267 -5.42 1.80 4.08
CA THR A 267 -6.76 1.23 3.92
C THR A 267 -7.03 0.66 2.54
N ASP A 268 -6.45 1.23 1.49
CA ASP A 268 -6.83 1.03 0.09
C ASP A 268 -8.30 1.43 -0.14
N TYR A 269 -8.74 2.54 0.52
CA TYR A 269 -10.09 3.07 0.36
C TYR A 269 -10.22 3.72 -1.02
N LEU A 270 -11.10 3.16 -1.85
CA LEU A 270 -11.21 3.53 -3.27
C LEU A 270 -12.65 3.72 -3.76
N LYS A 271 -13.65 3.46 -2.92
CA LYS A 271 -15.08 3.67 -3.24
C LYS A 271 -15.91 3.92 -1.99
N PRO A 272 -17.01 4.70 -2.11
CA PRO A 272 -17.94 4.88 -1.00
C PRO A 272 -18.51 3.56 -0.46
N GLY A 273 -18.56 3.44 0.87
CA GLY A 273 -19.11 2.27 1.55
C GLY A 273 -18.25 1.00 1.47
N GLN A 274 -16.98 1.14 1.13
CA GLN A 274 -16.03 0.03 1.20
C GLN A 274 -15.82 -0.41 2.65
N ASP A 275 -15.83 -1.72 2.87
CA ASP A 275 -15.40 -2.30 4.15
C ASP A 275 -13.88 -2.19 4.33
N VAL A 276 -13.46 -1.66 5.47
CA VAL A 276 -12.05 -1.43 5.82
C VAL A 276 -11.73 -2.14 7.13
N PRO A 277 -11.25 -3.38 7.07
CA PRO A 277 -11.01 -4.19 8.27
C PRO A 277 -9.82 -3.73 9.11
N GLN A 278 -8.97 -2.83 8.62
CA GLN A 278 -7.72 -2.42 9.25
C GLN A 278 -7.91 -1.82 10.65
N PHE A 279 -8.94 -1.00 10.84
CA PHE A 279 -9.23 -0.36 12.13
C PHE A 279 -9.54 -1.41 13.22
N GLU A 280 -10.50 -2.28 12.94
CA GLU A 280 -10.89 -3.34 13.88
C GLU A 280 -9.77 -4.36 14.08
N LEU A 281 -9.07 -4.71 13.01
CA LEU A 281 -7.96 -5.66 13.07
C LEU A 281 -6.86 -5.14 13.99
N LEU A 282 -6.37 -3.90 13.79
CA LEU A 282 -5.33 -3.33 14.64
C LEU A 282 -5.82 -3.14 16.08
N ALA A 283 -7.06 -2.69 16.28
CA ALA A 283 -7.67 -2.58 17.62
C ALA A 283 -7.75 -3.92 18.34
N SER A 284 -7.90 -5.02 17.61
CA SER A 284 -8.02 -6.38 18.16
C SER A 284 -6.71 -7.01 18.64
N PHE A 285 -5.56 -6.42 18.29
CA PHE A 285 -4.27 -6.85 18.80
C PHE A 285 -3.91 -6.11 20.09
N ASP A 286 -3.29 -6.83 21.04
CA ASP A 286 -2.76 -6.24 22.27
C ASP A 286 -1.39 -5.61 21.98
N LEU A 287 -1.40 -4.40 21.43
CA LEU A 287 -0.19 -3.66 21.06
C LEU A 287 0.14 -2.61 22.12
N PRO A 288 1.41 -2.50 22.55
CA PRO A 288 1.87 -1.37 23.36
C PRO A 288 1.52 -0.03 22.69
N PRO A 289 1.15 1.01 23.46
CA PRO A 289 0.73 2.30 22.91
C PRO A 289 1.74 2.92 21.93
N GLU A 290 3.03 2.78 22.21
CA GLU A 290 4.11 3.28 21.33
C GLU A 290 4.24 2.50 20.02
N VAL A 291 3.97 1.18 20.01
CA VAL A 291 3.93 0.35 18.81
C VAL A 291 2.75 0.79 17.94
N ARG A 292 1.60 0.97 18.58
CA ARG A 292 0.38 1.44 17.92
C ARG A 292 0.58 2.82 17.30
N ALA A 293 1.09 3.78 18.04
CA ALA A 293 1.33 5.14 17.57
C ALA A 293 2.28 5.19 16.36
N ARG A 294 3.34 4.36 16.37
CA ARG A 294 4.26 4.24 15.23
C ARG A 294 3.54 3.77 13.97
N ILE A 295 2.79 2.67 14.06
CA ILE A 295 2.12 2.07 12.90
C ILE A 295 1.01 2.99 12.40
N GLU A 296 0.20 3.53 13.30
CA GLU A 296 -1.00 4.29 12.95
C GLU A 296 -0.69 5.68 12.37
N ARG A 297 0.47 6.30 12.73
CA ARG A 297 0.76 7.67 12.27
C ARG A 297 2.24 8.06 12.19
N GLU A 298 3.06 7.73 13.23
CA GLU A 298 4.37 8.37 13.38
C GLU A 298 5.34 7.99 12.27
N ASN A 299 5.32 6.73 11.84
CA ASN A 299 6.14 6.25 10.75
C ASN A 299 5.81 6.96 9.44
N ALA A 300 4.53 7.07 9.09
CA ALA A 300 4.09 7.77 7.89
C ALA A 300 4.40 9.26 7.97
N ALA A 301 4.17 9.90 9.11
CA ALA A 301 4.50 11.30 9.32
C ALA A 301 5.99 11.57 9.14
N LYS A 302 6.84 10.74 9.74
CA LYS A 302 8.30 10.83 9.60
C LYS A 302 8.76 10.60 8.17
N LEU A 303 8.25 9.52 7.53
CA LEU A 303 8.64 9.12 6.18
C LEU A 303 8.29 10.18 5.13
N LEU A 304 7.14 10.82 5.27
CA LEU A 304 6.59 11.79 4.31
C LEU A 304 6.78 13.25 4.74
N GLY A 305 7.44 13.51 5.86
CA GLY A 305 7.66 14.86 6.37
C GLY A 305 6.37 15.59 6.74
N LEU A 306 5.37 14.88 7.27
CA LEU A 306 4.05 15.44 7.59
C LEU A 306 4.00 15.99 9.02
N LYS A 307 3.27 17.08 9.20
CA LYS A 307 2.85 17.57 10.52
C LYS A 307 1.51 16.92 10.87
N VAL A 308 1.45 16.15 11.95
CA VAL A 308 0.27 15.45 12.47
C VAL A 308 0.10 15.71 13.95
#